data_d59f990f66f1a40c9ff6731a077989a0
#
_entry.id   d59f990f66f1a40c9ff6731a077989a0
#
_cell.length_a   1.000
_cell.length_b   1.000
_cell.length_c   1.000
_cell.angle_alpha   90.00
_cell.angle_beta   90.00
_cell.angle_gamma   90.00
#
_symmetry.space_group_name_H-M   'P 1'
#
loop_
_entity.id
_entity.type
_entity.pdbx_description
1 polymer ?
#
loop_
_entity_poly.entity_id
_entity_poly.type
_entity_poly.pdbx_seq_one_letter_code
_entity_poly.pdbx_strand_id
1 'polypeptide(L)'
;GPGRGRAAGRLRATTPGAVLDRLREAWGGTFAAEVAHLEDVAARDWLIAAVEGDRFAEPSREERLARLDGLLAADAVEQFMNKRLPTNKRFGLEGMEAEVPMWEAMLADAAAAGVTDVVMAPMHRGRLTLITRVVGKPFNAAFSELLGTPQVPDGIAASSDVPYHLGISTDREFGGRPLRIVMPSNPSHVELVAAVSLGK
;
A
#
# COMPACT_ATOMS: atom_id res chain seq x y z
N GLY A 1 16.37 -15.63 15.31
CA GLY A 1 16.12 -14.82 16.48
C GLY A 1 15.52 -13.48 16.05
N PRO A 2 14.54 -12.89 16.74
CA PRO A 2 13.93 -11.64 16.32
C PRO A 2 15.00 -10.57 16.28
N GLY A 3 15.08 -9.88 15.12
CA GLY A 3 15.96 -8.76 14.93
C GLY A 3 15.76 -7.76 16.05
N ARG A 4 16.84 -7.47 16.77
CA ARG A 4 16.83 -6.47 17.83
C ARG A 4 16.45 -5.14 17.19
N GLY A 5 15.20 -4.75 17.38
CA GLY A 5 14.77 -3.41 17.07
C GLY A 5 15.74 -2.45 17.76
N ARG A 6 16.40 -1.59 16.98
CA ARG A 6 17.17 -0.50 17.56
C ARG A 6 16.23 0.28 18.47
N ALA A 7 16.57 0.37 19.73
CA ALA A 7 15.82 1.17 20.69
C ALA A 7 15.65 2.58 20.09
N ALA A 8 14.40 3.04 20.02
CA ALA A 8 14.10 4.39 19.58
C ALA A 8 14.92 5.37 20.39
N GLY A 9 15.80 6.12 19.72
CA GLY A 9 16.68 7.08 20.39
C GLY A 9 15.80 8.18 20.98
N ARG A 10 15.83 8.32 22.31
CA ARG A 10 15.25 9.50 22.96
C ARG A 10 15.90 10.75 22.40
N LEU A 11 15.10 11.77 22.14
CA LEU A 11 15.57 13.11 21.76
C LEU A 11 16.75 13.55 22.64
N ARG A 12 17.94 13.54 22.06
CA ARG A 12 19.16 14.06 22.72
C ARG A 12 19.34 15.53 22.30
N ALA A 13 18.42 16.38 22.74
CA ALA A 13 18.57 17.82 22.57
C ALA A 13 19.12 18.44 23.85
N THR A 14 20.12 19.27 23.72
CA THR A 14 20.87 19.87 24.86
C THR A 14 20.29 21.20 25.29
N THR A 15 19.42 21.82 24.48
CA THR A 15 18.79 23.11 24.77
C THR A 15 17.28 23.07 24.47
N PRO A 16 16.45 23.90 25.15
CA PRO A 16 15.03 24.02 24.82
C PRO A 16 14.75 24.38 23.36
N GLY A 17 15.58 25.24 22.74
CA GLY A 17 15.47 25.60 21.32
C GLY A 17 15.65 24.38 20.43
N ALA A 18 16.67 23.58 20.66
CA ALA A 18 16.93 22.36 19.90
C ALA A 18 15.80 21.32 20.05
N VAL A 19 15.14 21.25 21.22
CA VAL A 19 13.95 20.41 21.40
C VAL A 19 12.80 20.90 20.53
N LEU A 20 12.52 22.22 20.58
CA LEU A 20 11.45 22.81 19.78
C LEU A 20 11.68 22.64 18.26
N ASP A 21 12.89 22.81 17.81
CA ASP A 21 13.21 22.63 16.38
C ASP A 21 13.02 21.18 15.95
N ARG A 22 13.44 20.23 16.76
CA ARG A 22 13.23 18.80 16.52
C ARG A 22 11.73 18.42 16.53
N LEU A 23 10.95 18.94 17.45
CA LEU A 23 9.51 18.72 17.48
C LEU A 23 8.80 19.34 16.29
N ARG A 24 9.21 20.53 15.84
CA ARG A 24 8.67 21.13 14.62
C ARG A 24 9.01 20.30 13.38
N GLU A 25 10.22 19.77 13.28
CA GLU A 25 10.63 18.88 12.21
C GLU A 25 9.80 17.60 12.18
N ALA A 26 9.61 16.97 13.36
CA ALA A 26 8.88 15.71 13.48
C ALA A 26 7.37 15.84 13.31
N TRP A 27 6.75 16.92 13.80
CA TRP A 27 5.30 17.06 13.90
C TRP A 27 4.71 18.22 13.07
N GLY A 28 5.55 19.14 12.61
CA GLY A 28 5.13 20.36 11.91
C GLY A 28 5.43 20.37 10.41
N GLY A 29 5.90 19.26 9.85
CA GLY A 29 6.22 19.13 8.41
C GLY A 29 5.03 18.76 7.55
N THR A 30 5.30 18.15 6.40
CA THR A 30 4.28 17.65 5.44
C THR A 30 3.73 16.27 5.82
N PHE A 31 4.27 15.64 6.84
CA PHE A 31 3.84 14.37 7.40
C PHE A 31 3.17 14.61 8.75
N ALA A 32 2.08 13.91 9.00
CA ALA A 32 1.41 13.89 10.30
C ALA A 32 1.14 12.46 10.74
N ALA A 33 1.35 12.18 12.03
CA ALA A 33 1.03 10.89 12.64
C ALA A 33 -0.06 11.07 13.70
N GLU A 34 -1.19 10.39 13.53
CA GLU A 34 -2.29 10.39 14.49
C GLU A 34 -2.16 9.19 15.42
N VAL A 35 -1.64 9.40 16.60
CA VAL A 35 -1.35 8.32 17.57
C VAL A 35 -2.14 8.45 18.87
N ALA A 36 -2.80 9.59 19.11
CA ALA A 36 -3.48 9.88 20.37
C ALA A 36 -4.69 8.98 20.68
N HIS A 37 -5.28 8.38 19.65
CA HIS A 37 -6.43 7.46 19.76
C HIS A 37 -6.04 6.05 20.22
N LEU A 38 -4.74 5.72 20.24
CA LEU A 38 -4.27 4.39 20.62
C LEU A 38 -4.38 4.21 22.13
N GLU A 39 -5.14 3.21 22.57
CA GLU A 39 -5.34 2.87 23.97
C GLU A 39 -4.11 2.16 24.56
N ASP A 40 -3.42 1.33 23.75
CA ASP A 40 -2.16 0.71 24.17
C ASP A 40 -1.05 1.75 24.28
N VAL A 41 -0.72 2.09 25.52
CA VAL A 41 0.31 3.08 25.84
C VAL A 41 1.68 2.68 25.30
N ALA A 42 2.03 1.39 25.34
CA ALA A 42 3.33 0.92 24.87
C ALA A 42 3.45 1.07 23.34
N ALA A 43 2.39 0.73 22.60
CA ALA A 43 2.33 0.92 21.15
C ALA A 43 2.38 2.41 20.78
N ARG A 44 1.62 3.25 21.50
CA ARG A 44 1.62 4.70 21.29
C ARG A 44 2.98 5.32 21.53
N ASP A 45 3.62 5.01 22.66
CA ASP A 45 4.93 5.56 23.00
C ASP A 45 6.01 5.08 22.02
N TRP A 46 5.90 3.85 21.54
CA TRP A 46 6.78 3.34 20.50
C TRP A 46 6.63 4.11 19.17
N LEU A 47 5.39 4.41 18.76
CA LEU A 47 5.13 5.19 17.55
C LEU A 47 5.60 6.64 17.69
N ILE A 48 5.35 7.29 18.83
CA ILE A 48 5.87 8.63 19.13
C ILE A 48 7.40 8.64 19.02
N ALA A 49 8.06 7.70 19.68
CA ALA A 49 9.51 7.58 19.62
C ALA A 49 10.03 7.26 18.20
N ALA A 50 9.22 6.60 17.37
CA ALA A 50 9.54 6.36 15.98
C ALA A 50 9.45 7.64 15.12
N VAL A 51 8.43 8.46 15.34
CA VAL A 51 8.23 9.74 14.62
C VAL A 51 9.29 10.75 15.04
N GLU A 52 9.61 10.84 16.33
CA GLU A 52 10.59 11.77 16.87
C GLU A 52 12.06 11.32 16.72
N GLY A 53 12.28 10.06 16.35
CA GLY A 53 13.60 9.49 16.15
C GLY A 53 14.14 9.63 14.72
N ASP A 54 15.33 9.07 14.47
CA ASP A 54 16.02 9.09 13.17
C ASP A 54 15.47 8.03 12.19
N ARG A 55 14.19 7.67 12.30
CA ARG A 55 13.59 6.64 11.41
C ARG A 55 13.36 7.11 9.99
N PHE A 56 13.29 8.41 9.79
CA PHE A 56 13.19 9.02 8.46
C PHE A 56 14.59 9.34 7.90
N ALA A 57 15.54 8.39 8.10
CA ALA A 57 16.83 8.48 7.46
C ALA A 57 16.65 8.68 5.94
N GLU A 58 17.47 9.56 5.39
CA GLU A 58 17.50 9.79 3.94
C GLU A 58 17.62 8.45 3.20
N PRO A 59 16.71 8.15 2.26
CA PRO A 59 16.79 6.90 1.52
C PRO A 59 18.05 6.87 0.66
N SER A 60 18.64 5.69 0.54
CA SER A 60 19.76 5.46 -0.38
C SER A 60 19.38 5.82 -1.82
N ARG A 61 20.39 5.99 -2.69
CA ARG A 61 20.13 6.20 -4.11
C ARG A 61 19.33 5.06 -4.73
N GLU A 62 19.60 3.82 -4.34
CA GLU A 62 18.91 2.65 -4.84
C GLU A 62 17.44 2.63 -4.43
N GLU A 63 17.14 2.91 -3.15
CA GLU A 63 15.77 3.03 -2.66
C GLU A 63 15.00 4.17 -3.34
N ARG A 64 15.65 5.31 -3.59
CA ARG A 64 15.02 6.42 -4.34
C ARG A 64 14.68 6.03 -5.77
N LEU A 65 15.58 5.30 -6.44
CA LEU A 65 15.33 4.81 -7.82
C LEU A 65 14.20 3.78 -7.83
N ALA A 66 14.14 2.85 -6.88
CA ALA A 66 13.06 1.88 -6.77
C ALA A 66 11.70 2.57 -6.52
N ARG A 67 11.67 3.58 -5.66
CA ARG A 67 10.45 4.39 -5.42
C ARG A 67 10.03 5.16 -6.67
N LEU A 68 10.97 5.76 -7.38
CA LEU A 68 10.70 6.46 -8.63
C LEU A 68 10.15 5.51 -9.70
N ASP A 69 10.73 4.32 -9.84
CA ASP A 69 10.22 3.30 -10.75
C ASP A 69 8.77 2.91 -10.42
N GLY A 70 8.46 2.72 -9.15
CA GLY A 70 7.09 2.46 -8.69
C GLY A 70 6.10 3.58 -9.04
N LEU A 71 6.51 4.84 -8.86
CA LEU A 71 5.71 6.02 -9.22
C LEU A 71 5.47 6.11 -10.73
N LEU A 72 6.53 5.98 -11.53
CA LEU A 72 6.45 6.01 -13.01
C LEU A 72 5.59 4.85 -13.54
N ALA A 73 5.71 3.69 -12.93
CA ALA A 73 4.91 2.54 -13.32
C ALA A 73 3.42 2.72 -13.00
N ALA A 74 3.09 3.34 -11.86
CA ALA A 74 1.70 3.70 -11.53
C ALA A 74 1.14 4.72 -12.53
N ASP A 75 1.87 5.81 -12.76
CA ASP A 75 1.48 6.84 -13.72
C ASP A 75 1.30 6.27 -15.14
N ALA A 76 2.21 5.41 -15.58
CA ALA A 76 2.12 4.79 -16.91
C ALA A 76 0.83 3.95 -17.09
N VAL A 77 0.39 3.23 -16.05
CA VAL A 77 -0.87 2.47 -16.08
C VAL A 77 -2.06 3.41 -16.18
N GLU A 78 -2.08 4.47 -15.38
CA GLU A 78 -3.17 5.45 -15.39
C GLU A 78 -3.24 6.18 -16.74
N GLN A 79 -2.11 6.64 -17.27
CA GLN A 79 -2.02 7.30 -18.57
C GLN A 79 -2.47 6.35 -19.72
N PHE A 80 -2.04 5.08 -19.66
CA PHE A 80 -2.46 4.08 -20.63
C PHE A 80 -3.98 3.89 -20.60
N MET A 81 -4.57 3.69 -19.44
CA MET A 81 -6.02 3.52 -19.29
C MET A 81 -6.77 4.77 -19.73
N ASN A 82 -6.27 5.95 -19.38
CA ASN A 82 -6.87 7.22 -19.78
C ASN A 82 -6.92 7.39 -21.32
N LYS A 83 -5.84 7.02 -21.98
CA LYS A 83 -5.71 7.14 -23.44
C LYS A 83 -6.49 6.06 -24.20
N ARG A 84 -6.49 4.83 -23.71
CA ARG A 84 -7.03 3.67 -24.43
C ARG A 84 -8.46 3.32 -24.03
N LEU A 85 -8.87 3.67 -22.82
CA LEU A 85 -10.16 3.33 -22.24
C LEU A 85 -10.86 4.59 -21.66
N PRO A 86 -10.97 5.68 -22.42
CA PRO A 86 -11.42 6.97 -21.89
C PRO A 86 -12.87 6.94 -21.39
N THR A 87 -13.71 6.06 -21.94
CA THR A 87 -15.13 5.93 -21.59
C THR A 87 -15.39 4.91 -20.48
N ASN A 88 -14.38 4.10 -20.11
CA ASN A 88 -14.55 3.11 -19.08
C ASN A 88 -14.44 3.75 -17.68
N LYS A 89 -15.40 3.44 -16.84
CA LYS A 89 -15.35 3.86 -15.43
C LYS A 89 -14.26 3.07 -14.69
N ARG A 90 -13.25 3.74 -14.18
CA ARG A 90 -12.06 3.10 -13.61
C ARG A 90 -11.60 3.63 -12.25
N PHE A 91 -12.00 4.85 -11.84
CA PHE A 91 -11.57 5.49 -10.60
C PHE A 91 -10.05 5.47 -10.42
N GLY A 92 -9.36 6.28 -11.21
CA GLY A 92 -7.90 6.29 -11.26
C GLY A 92 -7.21 6.68 -9.95
N LEU A 93 -5.92 6.44 -9.91
CA LEU A 93 -5.05 6.68 -8.75
C LEU A 93 -4.41 8.08 -8.78
N GLU A 94 -4.74 8.90 -9.77
CA GLU A 94 -4.10 10.20 -10.00
C GLU A 94 -3.99 11.04 -8.72
N GLY A 95 -2.79 11.46 -8.39
CA GLY A 95 -2.44 12.20 -7.17
C GLY A 95 -2.09 11.31 -5.96
N MET A 96 -2.22 9.99 -6.09
CA MET A 96 -1.91 9.02 -5.04
C MET A 96 -0.93 7.92 -5.52
N GLU A 97 -0.16 8.18 -6.55
CA GLU A 97 0.78 7.21 -7.15
C GLU A 97 1.78 6.66 -6.13
N ALA A 98 2.04 7.42 -5.06
CA ALA A 98 2.87 7.00 -3.94
C ALA A 98 2.35 5.75 -3.20
N GLU A 99 1.07 5.40 -3.35
CA GLU A 99 0.53 4.16 -2.77
C GLU A 99 1.24 2.92 -3.30
N VAL A 100 1.68 2.91 -4.57
CA VAL A 100 2.35 1.74 -5.14
C VAL A 100 3.67 1.45 -4.43
N PRO A 101 4.66 2.35 -4.37
CA PRO A 101 5.90 2.10 -3.64
C PRO A 101 5.69 1.97 -2.12
N MET A 102 4.65 2.58 -1.55
CA MET A 102 4.30 2.41 -0.13
C MET A 102 3.88 0.95 0.13
N TRP A 103 2.97 0.40 -0.66
CA TRP A 103 2.54 -0.99 -0.53
C TRP A 103 3.69 -1.97 -0.74
N GLU A 104 4.55 -1.75 -1.73
CA GLU A 104 5.73 -2.60 -1.97
C GLU A 104 6.65 -2.64 -0.74
N ALA A 105 6.91 -1.50 -0.11
CA ALA A 105 7.71 -1.44 1.10
C ALA A 105 7.02 -2.15 2.29
N MET A 106 5.73 -1.90 2.50
CA MET A 106 4.97 -2.54 3.59
C MET A 106 4.92 -4.06 3.44
N LEU A 107 4.70 -4.58 2.23
CA LEU A 107 4.67 -6.02 1.95
C LEU A 107 6.05 -6.66 2.15
N ALA A 108 7.11 -5.97 1.74
CA ALA A 108 8.47 -6.44 1.96
C ALA A 108 8.82 -6.52 3.46
N ASP A 109 8.46 -5.48 4.22
CA ASP A 109 8.66 -5.46 5.67
C ASP A 109 7.82 -6.53 6.39
N ALA A 110 6.57 -6.72 5.98
CA ALA A 110 5.69 -7.76 6.50
C ALA A 110 6.29 -9.16 6.27
N ALA A 111 6.73 -9.46 5.05
CA ALA A 111 7.39 -10.72 4.72
C ALA A 111 8.69 -10.91 5.54
N ALA A 112 9.50 -9.86 5.69
CA ALA A 112 10.70 -9.88 6.51
C ALA A 112 10.40 -10.16 7.98
N ALA A 113 9.26 -9.67 8.49
CA ALA A 113 8.77 -9.93 9.84
C ALA A 113 8.15 -11.34 10.02
N GLY A 114 8.01 -12.12 8.94
CA GLY A 114 7.47 -13.48 8.97
C GLY A 114 5.96 -13.57 8.77
N VAL A 115 5.32 -12.50 8.29
CA VAL A 115 3.93 -12.54 7.86
C VAL A 115 3.82 -13.41 6.61
N THR A 116 2.82 -14.28 6.57
CA THR A 116 2.58 -15.21 5.46
C THR A 116 1.39 -14.80 4.60
N ASP A 117 0.46 -14.06 5.17
CA ASP A 117 -0.78 -13.67 4.51
C ASP A 117 -1.12 -12.21 4.78
N VAL A 118 -1.50 -11.48 3.74
CA VAL A 118 -1.96 -10.09 3.81
C VAL A 118 -3.29 -9.96 3.09
N VAL A 119 -4.26 -9.39 3.76
CA VAL A 119 -5.54 -9.00 3.15
C VAL A 119 -5.50 -7.50 2.84
N MET A 120 -5.56 -7.15 1.56
CA MET A 120 -5.63 -5.77 1.10
C MET A 120 -7.08 -5.37 0.84
N ALA A 121 -7.48 -4.23 1.36
CA ALA A 121 -8.85 -3.72 1.23
C ALA A 121 -8.92 -2.32 0.60
N PRO A 122 -8.34 -2.08 -0.58
CA PRO A 122 -8.48 -0.81 -1.25
C PRO A 122 -9.93 -0.60 -1.72
N MET A 123 -10.40 0.62 -1.58
CA MET A 123 -11.66 1.08 -2.19
C MET A 123 -11.54 1.10 -3.72
N HIS A 124 -12.54 1.67 -4.40
CA HIS A 124 -12.53 1.75 -5.88
C HIS A 124 -11.40 2.63 -6.43
N ARG A 125 -11.00 3.71 -5.72
CA ARG A 125 -9.94 4.62 -6.18
C ARG A 125 -8.59 3.91 -6.21
N GLY A 126 -7.97 3.91 -7.40
CA GLY A 126 -6.69 3.25 -7.62
C GLY A 126 -6.71 1.72 -7.59
N ARG A 127 -7.86 1.08 -7.33
CA ARG A 127 -7.94 -0.37 -7.18
C ARG A 127 -7.41 -1.14 -8.39
N LEU A 128 -7.68 -0.67 -9.62
CA LEU A 128 -7.19 -1.32 -10.84
C LEU A 128 -5.67 -1.23 -10.96
N THR A 129 -5.09 -0.12 -10.59
CA THR A 129 -3.64 0.05 -10.56
C THR A 129 -3.00 -0.79 -9.45
N LEU A 130 -3.58 -0.81 -8.24
CA LEU A 130 -3.08 -1.64 -7.15
C LEU A 130 -3.20 -3.13 -7.45
N ILE A 131 -4.31 -3.59 -8.03
CA ILE A 131 -4.49 -5.02 -8.35
C ILE A 131 -3.50 -5.51 -9.40
N THR A 132 -3.09 -4.66 -10.34
CA THR A 132 -2.13 -5.00 -11.39
C THR A 132 -0.68 -4.79 -10.93
N ARG A 133 -0.38 -3.68 -10.26
CA ARG A 133 0.99 -3.30 -9.90
C ARG A 133 1.47 -3.90 -8.58
N VAL A 134 0.58 -4.00 -7.60
CA VAL A 134 0.95 -4.47 -6.25
C VAL A 134 0.56 -5.93 -6.07
N VAL A 135 -0.67 -6.32 -6.40
CA VAL A 135 -1.10 -7.71 -6.23
C VAL A 135 -0.56 -8.60 -7.34
N GLY A 136 -0.34 -8.06 -8.54
CA GLY A 136 0.30 -8.79 -9.64
C GLY A 136 -0.68 -9.43 -10.61
N LYS A 137 -1.93 -8.93 -10.70
CA LYS A 137 -2.86 -9.38 -11.73
C LYS A 137 -2.29 -9.06 -13.12
N PRO A 138 -2.25 -10.02 -14.07
CA PRO A 138 -1.78 -9.75 -15.41
C PRO A 138 -2.60 -8.66 -16.10
N PHE A 139 -1.93 -7.72 -16.77
CA PHE A 139 -2.59 -6.59 -17.44
C PHE A 139 -3.60 -7.02 -18.50
N ASN A 140 -3.29 -8.07 -19.28
CA ASN A 140 -4.22 -8.60 -20.27
C ASN A 140 -5.52 -9.09 -19.64
N ALA A 141 -5.47 -9.74 -18.48
CA ALA A 141 -6.65 -10.16 -17.75
C ALA A 141 -7.46 -8.96 -17.25
N ALA A 142 -6.80 -7.99 -16.63
CA ALA A 142 -7.45 -6.78 -16.12
C ALA A 142 -8.10 -5.95 -17.25
N PHE A 143 -7.43 -5.81 -18.39
CA PHE A 143 -7.96 -5.07 -19.53
C PHE A 143 -9.07 -5.82 -20.25
N SER A 144 -9.00 -7.16 -20.35
CA SER A 144 -10.11 -7.97 -20.89
C SER A 144 -11.38 -7.80 -20.05
N GLU A 145 -11.26 -7.75 -18.74
CA GLU A 145 -12.39 -7.47 -17.86
C GLU A 145 -12.97 -6.07 -18.08
N LEU A 146 -12.11 -5.05 -18.22
CA LEU A 146 -12.54 -3.68 -18.53
C LEU A 146 -13.24 -3.55 -19.87
N LEU A 147 -12.86 -4.37 -20.84
CA LEU A 147 -13.47 -4.41 -22.17
C LEU A 147 -14.72 -5.31 -22.23
N GLY A 148 -15.08 -5.96 -21.11
CA GLY A 148 -16.23 -6.88 -21.06
C GLY A 148 -16.00 -8.21 -21.78
N THR A 149 -14.73 -8.59 -21.98
CA THR A 149 -14.33 -9.86 -22.63
C THR A 149 -13.44 -10.69 -21.70
N PRO A 150 -13.87 -10.97 -20.46
CA PRO A 150 -13.05 -11.72 -19.51
C PRO A 150 -12.79 -13.13 -20.04
N GLN A 151 -11.54 -13.57 -19.92
CA GLN A 151 -11.15 -14.94 -20.20
C GLN A 151 -11.46 -15.79 -18.97
N VAL A 152 -12.48 -16.59 -19.05
CA VAL A 152 -12.85 -17.56 -18.01
C VAL A 152 -12.72 -18.98 -18.55
N PRO A 153 -12.35 -19.96 -17.70
CA PRO A 153 -12.34 -21.36 -18.09
C PRO A 153 -13.74 -21.83 -18.51
N ASP A 154 -13.78 -22.82 -19.40
CA ASP A 154 -15.03 -23.42 -19.85
C ASP A 154 -15.86 -23.94 -18.65
N GLY A 155 -17.14 -23.68 -18.69
CA GLY A 155 -18.08 -24.11 -17.64
C GLY A 155 -18.14 -23.20 -16.42
N ILE A 156 -17.35 -22.12 -16.36
CA ILE A 156 -17.43 -21.09 -15.32
C ILE A 156 -18.12 -19.85 -15.87
N ALA A 157 -19.18 -19.40 -15.21
CA ALA A 157 -19.82 -18.14 -15.56
C ALA A 157 -18.90 -16.96 -15.21
N ALA A 158 -18.71 -16.05 -16.16
CA ALA A 158 -18.04 -14.80 -15.89
C ALA A 158 -18.83 -13.99 -14.86
N SER A 159 -18.14 -13.29 -13.96
CA SER A 159 -18.80 -12.33 -13.08
C SER A 159 -19.42 -11.22 -13.91
N SER A 160 -20.68 -10.88 -13.62
CA SER A 160 -21.34 -9.69 -14.17
C SER A 160 -21.01 -8.41 -13.42
N ASP A 161 -20.17 -8.49 -12.38
CA ASP A 161 -19.79 -7.34 -11.58
C ASP A 161 -18.74 -6.48 -12.29
N VAL A 162 -18.65 -5.23 -11.89
CA VAL A 162 -17.72 -4.27 -12.48
C VAL A 162 -16.26 -4.61 -12.12
N PRO A 163 -15.30 -4.37 -13.02
CA PRO A 163 -13.91 -4.77 -12.82
C PRO A 163 -13.27 -4.23 -11.53
N TYR A 164 -13.67 -3.04 -11.08
CA TYR A 164 -13.15 -2.44 -9.85
C TYR A 164 -13.79 -3.01 -8.56
N HIS A 165 -14.68 -4.01 -8.66
CA HIS A 165 -15.14 -4.82 -7.52
C HIS A 165 -14.48 -6.20 -7.49
N LEU A 166 -13.87 -6.63 -8.58
CA LEU A 166 -13.24 -7.93 -8.66
C LEU A 166 -12.03 -8.01 -7.73
N GLY A 167 -11.81 -9.19 -7.20
CA GLY A 167 -10.68 -9.51 -6.34
C GLY A 167 -9.72 -10.48 -7.00
N ILE A 168 -8.65 -10.78 -6.27
CA ILE A 168 -7.65 -11.78 -6.65
C ILE A 168 -6.90 -12.25 -5.41
N SER A 169 -6.44 -13.48 -5.45
CA SER A 169 -5.40 -13.98 -4.54
C SER A 169 -4.17 -14.35 -5.36
N THR A 170 -3.01 -13.99 -4.88
CA THR A 170 -1.74 -14.33 -5.50
C THR A 170 -0.66 -14.55 -4.44
N ASP A 171 0.33 -15.34 -4.78
CA ASP A 171 1.53 -15.51 -3.98
C ASP A 171 2.65 -14.71 -4.64
N ARG A 172 3.28 -13.82 -3.88
CA ARG A 172 4.45 -13.04 -4.29
C ARG A 172 5.62 -13.39 -3.41
N GLU A 173 6.82 -13.11 -3.88
CA GLU A 173 8.05 -13.35 -3.13
C GLU A 173 8.76 -12.04 -2.84
N PHE A 174 9.14 -11.85 -1.57
CA PHE A 174 9.88 -10.71 -1.08
C PHE A 174 11.14 -11.17 -0.35
N GLY A 175 12.31 -10.91 -0.94
CA GLY A 175 13.58 -11.32 -0.36
C GLY A 175 13.68 -12.83 -0.11
N GLY A 176 13.15 -13.66 -1.02
CA GLY A 176 13.13 -15.12 -0.91
C GLY A 176 12.05 -15.66 0.04
N ARG A 177 11.12 -14.84 0.50
CA ARG A 177 10.02 -15.23 1.39
C ARG A 177 8.68 -15.13 0.67
N PRO A 178 7.90 -16.22 0.61
CA PRO A 178 6.57 -16.17 0.02
C PRO A 178 5.62 -15.37 0.92
N LEU A 179 4.77 -14.59 0.29
CA LEU A 179 3.71 -13.81 0.92
C LEU A 179 2.45 -13.93 0.08
N ARG A 180 1.40 -14.49 0.67
CA ARG A 180 0.08 -14.55 0.06
C ARG A 180 -0.62 -13.21 0.20
N ILE A 181 -1.06 -12.65 -0.92
CA ILE A 181 -1.80 -11.40 -0.96
C ILE A 181 -3.20 -11.68 -1.45
N VAL A 182 -4.20 -11.28 -0.67
CA VAL A 182 -5.62 -11.45 -0.97
C VAL A 182 -6.26 -10.08 -1.07
N MET A 183 -6.79 -9.75 -2.24
CA MET A 183 -7.68 -8.61 -2.42
C MET A 183 -9.09 -9.16 -2.63
N PRO A 184 -9.99 -9.08 -1.65
CA PRO A 184 -11.32 -9.69 -1.74
C PRO A 184 -12.17 -9.00 -2.81
N SER A 185 -13.05 -9.77 -3.46
CA SER A 185 -14.10 -9.24 -4.31
C SER A 185 -15.24 -8.70 -3.45
N ASN A 186 -15.59 -7.44 -3.62
CA ASN A 186 -16.64 -6.76 -2.85
C ASN A 186 -17.00 -5.41 -3.49
N PRO A 187 -18.16 -4.84 -3.17
CA PRO A 187 -18.43 -3.43 -3.44
C PRO A 187 -17.35 -2.56 -2.78
N SER A 188 -16.61 -1.79 -3.58
CA SER A 188 -15.40 -1.11 -3.11
C SER A 188 -15.68 0.25 -2.46
N HIS A 189 -16.60 0.27 -1.53
CA HIS A 189 -16.90 1.39 -0.63
C HIS A 189 -16.30 1.09 0.74
N VAL A 190 -15.75 2.10 1.40
CA VAL A 190 -14.98 1.94 2.65
C VAL A 190 -15.74 1.16 3.73
N GLU A 191 -17.02 1.42 3.87
CA GLU A 191 -17.88 0.79 4.88
C GLU A 191 -18.00 -0.72 4.69
N LEU A 192 -18.02 -1.18 3.43
CA LEU A 192 -18.13 -2.59 3.08
C LEU A 192 -16.76 -3.26 3.03
N VAL A 193 -15.78 -2.58 2.44
CA VAL A 193 -14.41 -3.09 2.30
C VAL A 193 -13.79 -3.37 3.67
N ALA A 194 -13.95 -2.48 4.64
CA ALA A 194 -13.43 -2.67 5.99
C ALA A 194 -14.04 -3.92 6.65
N ALA A 195 -15.35 -4.10 6.58
CA ALA A 195 -16.02 -5.26 7.17
C ALA A 195 -15.59 -6.57 6.50
N VAL A 196 -15.49 -6.60 5.16
CA VAL A 196 -15.07 -7.80 4.41
C VAL A 196 -13.63 -8.17 4.73
N SER A 197 -12.73 -7.19 4.84
CA SER A 197 -11.32 -7.45 5.15
C SER A 197 -11.11 -7.93 6.58
N LEU A 198 -11.90 -7.43 7.53
CA LEU A 198 -11.85 -7.90 8.93
C LEU A 198 -12.41 -9.31 9.10
N GLY A 199 -13.30 -9.74 8.20
CA GLY A 199 -13.86 -11.09 8.21
C GLY A 199 -13.01 -12.15 7.50
N LYS A 200 -11.94 -11.74 6.84
CA LYS A 200 -11.00 -12.62 6.15
C LYS A 200 -9.81 -12.97 7.02
#